data_28148633aa10a456c901e5f126e37cac
#
_entry.id   28148633aa10a456c901e5f126e37cac
#
_cell.length_a   1.000
_cell.length_b   1.000
_cell.length_c   1.000
_cell.angle_alpha   90.00
_cell.angle_beta   90.00
_cell.angle_gamma   90.00
#
_symmetry.space_group_name_H-M   'P 1'
#
loop_
_entity.id
_entity.type
_entity.pdbx_description
1 polymer ?
#
loop_
_entity_poly.entity_id
_entity_poly.type
_entity_poly.pdbx_seq_one_letter_code
_entity_poly.pdbx_strand_id
1 'polypeptide(L)'
;MKSEEVRGKRKMQIYVDGNAVRSGNGQKEYPFQTISEAAKIARPGDEVLVASGVYREYVDPANAGCEDARIVYRSVEPGKAVITGAEIVDNWEHLEGDVWTARVSNGLFGDYNPYTTLVSGDWFIASYTAHTGEVYLNGKSMYEVTSLDKVKKPEIYKKSWDQAFTAYTWYVEQDEEKNETVFYVNFQGKNPNEETVEINVRENCFYPSKKGIGYITLSGFVVKQAATQWAPPTAYQEGMVGPHWSKGWIIEDCEISDSKCSGISLGKYRQPNNDNKWLKWKFKDGTQTERDCICQAQREGWTKENIGSHIIRRCNIHDCGQTGIVGHLGGVFSIIEDNHIHHINNKQNLAGAEIGGIKMHAAIDVIIRRNHFHHCTRGLWLDWQAQGTRVTQNLFHDNTL
;
A
#
# COMPACT_ATOMS: atom_id res chain seq x y z
N MET A 1 -47.90 -13.32 -8.00
CA MET A 1 -47.52 -13.42 -6.60
C MET A 1 -46.85 -14.75 -6.37
N LYS A 2 -45.54 -14.82 -6.38
CA LYS A 2 -44.74 -15.92 -5.84
C LYS A 2 -43.84 -15.29 -4.81
N SER A 3 -44.01 -15.67 -3.56
CA SER A 3 -43.18 -15.31 -2.43
C SER A 3 -41.80 -15.89 -2.66
N GLU A 4 -40.81 -15.02 -2.97
CA GLU A 4 -39.42 -15.41 -2.86
C GLU A 4 -39.13 -15.59 -1.36
N GLU A 5 -38.93 -16.82 -0.96
CA GLU A 5 -38.38 -17.19 0.33
C GLU A 5 -37.04 -16.49 0.48
N VAL A 6 -36.97 -15.57 1.42
CA VAL A 6 -35.70 -15.05 1.95
C VAL A 6 -34.97 -16.22 2.61
N ARG A 7 -34.19 -16.97 1.84
CA ARG A 7 -33.24 -17.95 2.37
C ARG A 7 -32.31 -17.20 3.32
N GLY A 8 -32.41 -17.51 4.59
CA GLY A 8 -31.51 -16.98 5.62
C GLY A 8 -30.06 -17.12 5.14
N LYS A 9 -29.37 -15.99 4.94
CA LYS A 9 -27.97 -15.93 4.47
C LYS A 9 -27.13 -16.69 5.51
N ARG A 10 -26.65 -17.88 5.15
CA ARG A 10 -25.76 -18.69 6.00
C ARG A 10 -24.42 -17.94 6.10
N LYS A 11 -24.16 -17.30 7.22
CA LYS A 11 -22.85 -16.71 7.54
C LYS A 11 -21.87 -17.87 7.73
N MET A 12 -20.86 -17.97 6.87
CA MET A 12 -19.82 -18.98 6.98
C MET A 12 -18.54 -18.34 7.56
N GLN A 13 -17.87 -19.05 8.46
CA GLN A 13 -16.53 -18.71 8.91
C GLN A 13 -15.53 -19.52 8.12
N ILE A 14 -14.57 -18.84 7.52
CA ILE A 14 -13.45 -19.40 6.76
C ILE A 14 -12.19 -19.16 7.56
N TYR A 15 -11.48 -20.23 7.91
CA TYR A 15 -10.30 -20.16 8.76
C TYR A 15 -9.02 -20.21 7.94
N VAL A 16 -8.08 -19.35 8.32
CA VAL A 16 -6.73 -19.25 7.73
C VAL A 16 -5.70 -19.36 8.85
N ASP A 17 -4.72 -20.25 8.71
CA ASP A 17 -3.58 -20.40 9.59
C ASP A 17 -2.33 -20.74 8.78
N GLY A 18 -1.41 -19.78 8.68
CA GLY A 18 -0.14 -19.94 7.97
C GLY A 18 0.78 -21.01 8.56
N ASN A 19 0.55 -21.42 9.81
CA ASN A 19 1.31 -22.47 10.49
C ASN A 19 0.68 -23.87 10.33
N ALA A 20 -0.45 -24.01 9.63
CA ALA A 20 -1.04 -25.32 9.36
C ALA A 20 -0.07 -26.20 8.60
N VAL A 21 -0.02 -27.51 8.92
CA VAL A 21 0.90 -28.46 8.27
C VAL A 21 0.71 -28.53 6.75
N ARG A 22 -0.53 -28.33 6.30
CA ARG A 22 -0.90 -28.25 4.88
C ARG A 22 -2.14 -27.39 4.73
N SER A 23 -2.33 -26.82 3.55
CA SER A 23 -3.55 -26.09 3.25
C SER A 23 -4.76 -27.02 3.20
N GLY A 24 -5.85 -26.58 3.83
CA GLY A 24 -7.08 -27.35 3.99
C GLY A 24 -8.21 -26.86 3.06
N ASN A 25 -9.40 -26.76 3.63
CA ASN A 25 -10.62 -26.34 2.92
C ASN A 25 -11.32 -25.12 3.57
N GLY A 26 -10.63 -24.46 4.51
CA GLY A 26 -11.15 -23.29 5.23
C GLY A 26 -12.05 -23.61 6.42
N GLN A 27 -12.24 -24.88 6.79
CA GLN A 27 -12.87 -25.27 8.05
C GLN A 27 -11.89 -25.08 9.22
N LYS A 28 -12.40 -24.94 10.43
CA LYS A 28 -11.56 -24.70 11.61
C LYS A 28 -10.50 -25.77 11.84
N GLU A 29 -10.84 -27.02 11.60
CA GLU A 29 -9.95 -28.18 11.74
C GLU A 29 -9.02 -28.36 10.54
N TYR A 30 -9.33 -27.73 9.42
CA TYR A 30 -8.61 -27.79 8.16
C TYR A 30 -8.51 -26.40 7.52
N PRO A 31 -7.81 -25.44 8.18
CA PRO A 31 -7.71 -24.07 7.70
C PRO A 31 -6.93 -23.98 6.39
N PHE A 32 -7.13 -22.94 5.62
CA PHE A 32 -6.22 -22.57 4.53
C PHE A 32 -4.88 -22.08 5.10
N GLN A 33 -3.80 -22.24 4.35
CA GLN A 33 -2.51 -21.68 4.73
C GLN A 33 -2.37 -20.20 4.33
N THR A 34 -3.10 -19.74 3.32
CA THR A 34 -3.01 -18.38 2.81
C THR A 34 -4.35 -17.65 2.85
N ILE A 35 -4.29 -16.34 3.01
CA ILE A 35 -5.48 -15.47 2.93
C ILE A 35 -6.02 -15.46 1.50
N SER A 36 -5.14 -15.57 0.50
CA SER A 36 -5.48 -15.61 -0.91
C SER A 36 -6.37 -16.81 -1.28
N GLU A 37 -6.18 -17.97 -0.64
CA GLU A 37 -7.08 -19.14 -0.83
C GLU A 37 -8.49 -18.83 -0.32
N ALA A 38 -8.61 -18.22 0.85
CA ALA A 38 -9.88 -17.79 1.41
C ALA A 38 -10.55 -16.70 0.56
N ALA A 39 -9.76 -15.73 0.06
CA ALA A 39 -10.23 -14.62 -0.76
C ALA A 39 -10.86 -15.05 -2.08
N LYS A 40 -10.42 -16.19 -2.65
CA LYS A 40 -11.00 -16.77 -3.88
C LYS A 40 -12.41 -17.29 -3.69
N ILE A 41 -12.76 -17.74 -2.47
CA ILE A 41 -14.03 -18.43 -2.20
C ILE A 41 -14.99 -17.66 -1.33
N ALA A 42 -14.53 -16.69 -0.52
CA ALA A 42 -15.37 -15.90 0.35
C ALA A 42 -16.52 -15.21 -0.42
N ARG A 43 -17.71 -15.22 0.14
CA ARG A 43 -18.96 -14.74 -0.47
C ARG A 43 -19.67 -13.74 0.44
N PRO A 44 -20.67 -13.00 -0.04
CA PRO A 44 -21.43 -12.07 0.80
C PRO A 44 -21.92 -12.69 2.10
N GLY A 45 -21.54 -12.07 3.22
CA GLY A 45 -21.87 -12.50 4.58
C GLY A 45 -20.81 -13.38 5.24
N ASP A 46 -19.80 -13.86 4.53
CA ASP A 46 -18.75 -14.68 5.11
C ASP A 46 -17.73 -13.85 5.91
N GLU A 47 -17.13 -14.50 6.89
CA GLU A 47 -16.06 -13.97 7.72
C GLU A 47 -14.81 -14.86 7.59
N VAL A 48 -13.73 -14.27 7.08
CA VAL A 48 -12.40 -14.91 6.98
C VAL A 48 -11.65 -14.58 8.28
N LEU A 49 -11.38 -15.61 9.08
CA LEU A 49 -10.69 -15.52 10.35
C LEU A 49 -9.23 -15.94 10.18
N VAL A 50 -8.32 -14.98 10.34
CA VAL A 50 -6.89 -15.18 10.08
C VAL A 50 -6.15 -15.28 11.40
N ALA A 51 -5.48 -16.41 11.63
CA ALA A 51 -4.65 -16.65 12.80
C ALA A 51 -3.40 -15.76 12.81
N SER A 52 -2.79 -15.62 14.00
CA SER A 52 -1.53 -14.91 14.18
C SER A 52 -0.44 -15.52 13.31
N GLY A 53 0.31 -14.70 12.57
CA GLY A 53 1.37 -15.15 11.67
C GLY A 53 1.75 -14.09 10.64
N VAL A 54 2.78 -14.38 9.84
CA VAL A 54 3.25 -13.54 8.75
C VAL A 54 2.84 -14.16 7.41
N TYR A 55 2.03 -13.44 6.66
CA TYR A 55 1.48 -13.83 5.37
C TYR A 55 2.17 -13.02 4.28
N ARG A 56 3.13 -13.64 3.57
CA ARG A 56 3.90 -13.04 2.48
C ARG A 56 3.17 -13.23 1.17
N GLU A 57 2.14 -12.42 0.95
CA GLU A 57 1.25 -12.60 -0.19
C GLU A 57 0.60 -11.29 -0.66
N TYR A 58 0.12 -11.32 -1.88
CA TYR A 58 -0.83 -10.36 -2.41
C TYR A 58 -2.24 -10.97 -2.36
N VAL A 59 -3.12 -10.37 -1.60
CA VAL A 59 -4.50 -10.81 -1.47
C VAL A 59 -5.38 -10.03 -2.47
N ASP A 60 -5.95 -10.75 -3.44
CA ASP A 60 -6.89 -10.24 -4.43
C ASP A 60 -8.30 -10.80 -4.15
N PRO A 61 -9.18 -10.05 -3.47
CA PRO A 61 -10.54 -10.50 -3.21
C PRO A 61 -11.32 -10.74 -4.51
N ALA A 62 -11.80 -11.96 -4.72
CA ALA A 62 -12.47 -12.35 -5.96
C ALA A 62 -13.95 -11.91 -6.01
N ASN A 63 -14.59 -11.74 -4.85
CA ASN A 63 -16.03 -11.48 -4.74
C ASN A 63 -16.29 -10.22 -3.91
N ALA A 64 -17.38 -9.52 -4.27
CA ALA A 64 -17.92 -8.41 -3.49
C ALA A 64 -18.87 -8.91 -2.40
N GLY A 65 -18.94 -8.17 -1.29
CA GLY A 65 -20.06 -8.23 -0.37
C GLY A 65 -21.26 -7.42 -0.86
N CYS A 66 -22.22 -7.20 -0.01
CA CYS A 66 -23.29 -6.22 -0.19
C CYS A 66 -23.56 -5.49 1.13
N GLU A 67 -24.37 -4.45 1.11
CA GLU A 67 -24.58 -3.58 2.26
C GLU A 67 -24.96 -4.33 3.54
N ASP A 68 -25.87 -5.28 3.45
CA ASP A 68 -26.36 -6.11 4.58
C ASP A 68 -25.58 -7.41 4.76
N ALA A 69 -24.60 -7.73 3.89
CA ALA A 69 -23.84 -8.96 3.96
C ALA A 69 -22.40 -8.70 3.45
N ARG A 70 -21.64 -8.01 4.24
CA ARG A 70 -20.22 -7.71 3.94
C ARG A 70 -19.40 -9.00 3.95
N ILE A 71 -18.31 -9.01 3.19
CA ILE A 71 -17.25 -10.00 3.40
C ILE A 71 -16.26 -9.39 4.39
N VAL A 72 -16.01 -10.08 5.49
CA VAL A 72 -15.14 -9.58 6.55
C VAL A 72 -13.86 -10.40 6.58
N TYR A 73 -12.72 -9.75 6.45
CA TYR A 73 -11.40 -10.31 6.75
C TYR A 73 -10.96 -9.78 8.11
N ARG A 74 -10.69 -10.68 9.05
CA ARG A 74 -10.35 -10.30 10.41
C ARG A 74 -9.15 -11.06 10.93
N SER A 75 -8.19 -10.35 11.50
CA SER A 75 -7.18 -10.95 12.37
C SER A 75 -7.87 -11.45 13.65
N VAL A 76 -7.71 -12.72 14.00
CA VAL A 76 -8.30 -13.32 15.23
C VAL A 76 -7.78 -12.58 16.45
N GLU A 77 -6.50 -12.30 16.48
CA GLU A 77 -5.84 -11.47 17.48
C GLU A 77 -5.41 -10.16 16.81
N PRO A 78 -6.04 -9.01 17.14
CA PRO A 78 -5.72 -7.74 16.52
C PRO A 78 -4.22 -7.42 16.56
N GLY A 79 -3.66 -7.04 15.41
CA GLY A 79 -2.24 -6.71 15.24
C GLY A 79 -1.31 -7.93 15.17
N LYS A 80 -1.83 -9.16 15.12
CA LYS A 80 -0.99 -10.38 15.09
C LYS A 80 -0.97 -11.11 13.74
N ALA A 81 -1.94 -10.88 12.87
CA ALA A 81 -1.88 -11.31 11.49
C ALA A 81 -1.23 -10.19 10.65
N VAL A 82 -0.08 -10.48 10.06
CA VAL A 82 0.73 -9.54 9.28
C VAL A 82 0.66 -9.92 7.81
N ILE A 83 0.14 -9.04 6.96
CA ILE A 83 0.22 -9.17 5.50
C ILE A 83 1.39 -8.31 5.03
N THR A 84 2.37 -8.91 4.35
CA THR A 84 3.55 -8.17 3.88
C THR A 84 3.83 -8.37 2.40
N GLY A 85 4.21 -7.29 1.73
CA GLY A 85 4.67 -7.30 0.35
C GLY A 85 6.13 -7.74 0.20
N ALA A 86 6.82 -8.07 1.30
CA ALA A 86 8.24 -8.38 1.31
C ALA A 86 8.52 -9.89 1.45
N GLU A 87 9.71 -10.29 0.98
CA GLU A 87 10.31 -11.61 1.20
C GLU A 87 11.60 -11.48 2.01
N ILE A 88 11.95 -12.54 2.73
CA ILE A 88 13.23 -12.63 3.44
C ILE A 88 14.34 -12.92 2.43
N VAL A 89 15.47 -12.25 2.61
CA VAL A 89 16.71 -12.54 1.91
C VAL A 89 17.73 -13.03 2.93
N ASP A 90 18.19 -14.22 2.74
CA ASP A 90 19.23 -14.88 3.51
C ASP A 90 20.47 -15.15 2.61
N ASN A 91 21.49 -15.82 3.16
CA ASN A 91 22.72 -16.17 2.45
C ASN A 91 23.49 -14.92 1.93
N TRP A 92 23.63 -13.93 2.79
CA TRP A 92 24.45 -12.77 2.54
C TRP A 92 25.94 -13.13 2.58
N GLU A 93 26.69 -12.69 1.58
CA GLU A 93 28.13 -12.84 1.48
C GLU A 93 28.82 -11.54 1.86
N HIS A 94 29.83 -11.62 2.72
CA HIS A 94 30.62 -10.44 3.08
C HIS A 94 31.48 -9.99 1.89
N LEU A 95 31.36 -8.72 1.50
CA LEU A 95 32.13 -8.16 0.40
C LEU A 95 33.39 -7.44 0.93
N GLU A 96 33.20 -6.36 1.66
CA GLU A 96 34.27 -5.59 2.30
C GLU A 96 33.73 -4.64 3.36
N GLY A 97 34.46 -4.39 4.46
CA GLY A 97 34.04 -3.49 5.54
C GLY A 97 32.68 -3.90 6.08
N ASP A 98 31.72 -2.96 6.04
CA ASP A 98 30.33 -3.20 6.49
C ASP A 98 29.40 -3.58 5.33
N VAL A 99 29.96 -3.82 4.13
CA VAL A 99 29.18 -4.10 2.91
C VAL A 99 29.06 -5.60 2.68
N TRP A 100 27.84 -6.00 2.43
CA TRP A 100 27.46 -7.36 2.10
C TRP A 100 26.73 -7.41 0.76
N THR A 101 26.70 -8.56 0.13
CA THR A 101 26.01 -8.79 -1.14
C THR A 101 25.12 -10.02 -1.06
N ALA A 102 23.99 -9.97 -1.77
CA ALA A 102 23.12 -11.11 -1.98
C ALA A 102 22.60 -11.13 -3.40
N ARG A 103 22.31 -12.29 -3.94
CA ARG A 103 21.77 -12.51 -5.29
C ARG A 103 20.38 -13.08 -5.19
N VAL A 104 19.45 -12.45 -5.88
CA VAL A 104 18.05 -12.86 -5.90
C VAL A 104 17.62 -13.11 -7.34
N SER A 105 17.07 -14.29 -7.60
CA SER A 105 16.52 -14.60 -8.92
C SER A 105 15.39 -13.66 -9.29
N ASN A 106 15.42 -13.09 -10.51
CA ASN A 106 14.34 -12.24 -11.02
C ASN A 106 13.01 -12.98 -11.17
N GLY A 107 13.02 -14.32 -11.16
CA GLY A 107 11.81 -15.13 -11.08
C GLY A 107 10.97 -14.89 -9.81
N LEU A 108 11.59 -14.39 -8.71
CA LEU A 108 10.87 -14.00 -7.50
C LEU A 108 9.90 -12.84 -7.73
N PHE A 109 10.22 -11.95 -8.66
CA PHE A 109 9.46 -10.73 -8.90
C PHE A 109 8.32 -10.92 -9.93
N GLY A 110 8.29 -12.04 -10.67
CA GLY A 110 7.31 -12.27 -11.73
C GLY A 110 7.36 -11.16 -12.79
N ASP A 111 6.21 -10.58 -13.12
CA ASP A 111 6.09 -9.52 -14.13
C ASP A 111 6.42 -8.11 -13.60
N TYR A 112 6.65 -7.96 -12.31
CA TYR A 112 6.93 -6.68 -11.64
C TYR A 112 8.19 -6.77 -10.79
N ASN A 113 9.31 -6.24 -11.32
CA ASN A 113 10.55 -6.15 -10.56
C ASN A 113 10.70 -4.73 -9.96
N PRO A 114 10.55 -4.57 -8.64
CA PRO A 114 10.67 -3.28 -7.96
C PRO A 114 12.07 -2.65 -8.08
N TYR A 115 13.09 -3.44 -8.36
CA TYR A 115 14.50 -3.01 -8.43
C TYR A 115 14.95 -2.62 -9.85
N THR A 116 14.05 -2.70 -10.81
CA THR A 116 14.19 -2.13 -12.18
C THR A 116 13.10 -1.11 -12.48
N THR A 117 12.07 -1.01 -11.62
CA THR A 117 10.94 -0.09 -11.78
C THR A 117 11.21 1.20 -11.01
N LEU A 118 11.31 2.31 -11.73
CA LEU A 118 11.54 3.63 -11.13
C LEU A 118 10.24 4.25 -10.62
N VAL A 119 10.33 4.93 -9.47
CA VAL A 119 9.27 5.83 -9.01
C VAL A 119 9.16 6.99 -10.00
N SER A 120 7.99 7.16 -10.60
CA SER A 120 7.75 8.18 -11.61
C SER A 120 6.28 8.53 -11.75
N GLY A 121 5.99 9.73 -12.23
CA GLY A 121 4.63 10.17 -12.50
C GLY A 121 4.51 11.68 -12.53
N ASP A 122 3.30 12.17 -12.80
CA ASP A 122 3.03 13.59 -12.78
C ASP A 122 3.27 14.19 -11.41
N TRP A 123 3.82 15.41 -11.39
CA TRP A 123 4.18 16.16 -10.19
C TRP A 123 5.20 15.48 -9.26
N PHE A 124 5.82 14.39 -9.71
CA PHE A 124 6.99 13.83 -9.06
C PHE A 124 8.24 14.62 -9.49
N ILE A 125 8.99 15.15 -8.53
CA ILE A 125 10.12 16.07 -8.77
C ILE A 125 11.38 15.70 -8.00
N ALA A 126 11.50 14.46 -7.52
CA ALA A 126 12.67 14.02 -6.80
C ALA A 126 13.96 14.27 -7.58
N SER A 127 15.00 14.69 -6.89
CA SER A 127 16.29 15.08 -7.47
C SER A 127 17.20 13.90 -7.84
N TYR A 128 16.83 12.68 -7.47
CA TYR A 128 17.57 11.48 -7.79
C TYR A 128 16.64 10.32 -8.17
N THR A 129 17.22 9.35 -8.83
CA THR A 129 16.53 8.13 -9.25
C THR A 129 16.24 7.25 -8.03
N ALA A 130 15.00 6.89 -7.83
CA ALA A 130 14.58 5.95 -6.81
C ALA A 130 13.76 4.82 -7.43
N HIS A 131 14.05 3.59 -7.07
CA HIS A 131 13.26 2.43 -7.45
C HIS A 131 12.04 2.29 -6.53
N THR A 132 11.03 1.55 -6.96
CA THR A 132 9.91 1.17 -6.09
C THR A 132 10.32 0.12 -5.05
N GLY A 133 11.48 -0.49 -5.24
CA GLY A 133 12.12 -1.39 -4.31
C GLY A 133 12.56 -0.73 -2.99
N GLU A 134 12.60 -1.52 -1.92
CA GLU A 134 13.13 -1.17 -0.60
C GLU A 134 13.82 -2.37 0.03
N VAL A 135 14.84 -2.12 0.83
CA VAL A 135 15.50 -3.11 1.69
C VAL A 135 15.21 -2.76 3.14
N TYR A 136 14.85 -3.75 3.93
CA TYR A 136 14.51 -3.58 5.34
C TYR A 136 15.45 -4.39 6.22
N LEU A 137 15.96 -3.77 7.27
CA LEU A 137 16.72 -4.43 8.34
C LEU A 137 15.87 -4.45 9.61
N ASN A 138 15.49 -5.63 10.08
CA ASN A 138 14.61 -5.80 11.24
C ASN A 138 13.31 -4.99 11.13
N GLY A 139 12.71 -4.98 9.94
CA GLY A 139 11.48 -4.27 9.62
C GLY A 139 11.67 -2.77 9.34
N LYS A 140 12.85 -2.18 9.49
CA LYS A 140 13.11 -0.76 9.24
C LYS A 140 13.70 -0.54 7.84
N SER A 141 13.08 0.32 7.05
CA SER A 141 13.48 0.62 5.67
C SER A 141 14.82 1.37 5.60
N MET A 142 15.76 0.85 4.80
CA MET A 142 17.10 1.40 4.57
C MET A 142 17.09 2.39 3.40
N TYR A 143 18.21 3.06 3.12
CA TYR A 143 18.31 4.14 2.15
C TYR A 143 18.94 3.68 0.83
N GLU A 144 18.22 3.84 -0.26
CA GLU A 144 18.75 3.63 -1.60
C GLU A 144 19.79 4.69 -1.95
N VAL A 145 20.90 4.26 -2.54
CA VAL A 145 21.92 5.14 -3.11
C VAL A 145 22.20 4.77 -4.57
N THR A 146 22.89 5.63 -5.30
CA THR A 146 22.98 5.54 -6.77
C THR A 146 24.23 4.81 -7.28
N SER A 147 25.06 4.28 -6.38
CA SER A 147 26.26 3.51 -6.77
C SER A 147 26.81 2.69 -5.61
N LEU A 148 27.59 1.65 -5.93
CA LEU A 148 28.30 0.83 -4.95
C LEU A 148 29.27 1.65 -4.11
N ASP A 149 29.95 2.67 -4.70
CA ASP A 149 30.87 3.54 -3.95
C ASP A 149 30.16 4.28 -2.81
N LYS A 150 28.90 4.68 -3.01
CA LYS A 150 28.08 5.29 -1.96
C LYS A 150 27.59 4.31 -0.91
N VAL A 151 27.48 3.02 -1.23
CA VAL A 151 27.24 1.97 -0.24
C VAL A 151 28.48 1.77 0.62
N LYS A 152 29.68 1.74 0.00
CA LYS A 152 30.96 1.57 0.70
C LYS A 152 31.29 2.76 1.62
N LYS A 153 30.89 3.95 1.20
CA LYS A 153 31.14 5.22 1.94
C LYS A 153 29.85 6.00 2.08
N PRO A 154 28.93 5.57 2.95
CA PRO A 154 27.64 6.23 3.10
C PRO A 154 27.80 7.62 3.69
N GLU A 155 27.06 8.55 3.15
CA GLU A 155 26.96 9.92 3.64
C GLU A 155 25.63 10.12 4.36
N ILE A 156 25.63 10.94 5.43
CA ILE A 156 24.40 11.28 6.14
C ILE A 156 23.48 12.11 5.23
N TYR A 157 22.28 11.61 4.99
CA TYR A 157 21.25 12.33 4.24
C TYR A 157 20.53 13.33 5.16
N LYS A 158 21.01 14.56 5.15
CA LYS A 158 20.59 15.63 6.09
C LYS A 158 19.11 16.02 5.99
N LYS A 159 18.43 15.70 4.89
CA LYS A 159 17.00 16.00 4.72
C LYS A 159 16.11 15.00 5.44
N SER A 160 16.56 13.78 5.65
CA SER A 160 15.80 12.78 6.38
C SER A 160 15.52 13.22 7.82
N TRP A 161 14.36 12.88 8.32
CA TRP A 161 14.03 13.09 9.72
C TRP A 161 14.65 12.01 10.63
N ASP A 162 15.10 10.90 10.06
CA ASP A 162 15.85 9.83 10.74
C ASP A 162 17.30 9.80 10.25
N GLN A 163 18.03 10.86 10.51
CA GLN A 163 19.40 11.04 9.99
C GLN A 163 20.36 9.93 10.44
N ALA A 164 20.22 9.43 11.65
CA ALA A 164 21.09 8.40 12.19
C ALA A 164 21.03 7.09 11.40
N PHE A 165 19.89 6.77 10.80
CA PHE A 165 19.70 5.55 10.03
C PHE A 165 20.10 5.68 8.56
N THR A 166 20.43 6.88 8.08
CA THR A 166 20.75 7.12 6.65
C THR A 166 22.06 6.49 6.20
N ALA A 167 22.93 6.05 7.13
CA ALA A 167 24.14 5.30 6.83
C ALA A 167 23.86 3.83 6.43
N TYR A 168 22.70 3.29 6.76
CA TYR A 168 22.24 1.99 6.31
C TYR A 168 21.77 2.12 4.87
N THR A 169 22.64 1.83 3.92
CA THR A 169 22.41 2.10 2.50
C THR A 169 22.40 0.84 1.67
N TRP A 170 21.70 0.89 0.55
CA TRP A 170 21.67 -0.19 -0.41
C TRP A 170 21.72 0.32 -1.87
N TYR A 171 22.21 -0.53 -2.74
CA TYR A 171 22.28 -0.34 -4.18
C TYR A 171 22.07 -1.70 -4.86
N VAL A 172 21.58 -1.71 -6.08
CA VAL A 172 21.38 -2.93 -6.86
C VAL A 172 21.97 -2.82 -8.27
N GLU A 173 22.37 -3.96 -8.80
CA GLU A 173 22.73 -4.17 -10.20
C GLU A 173 21.93 -5.35 -10.76
N GLN A 174 21.72 -5.35 -12.08
CA GLN A 174 21.09 -6.46 -12.78
C GLN A 174 22.16 -7.32 -13.43
N ASP A 175 22.18 -8.61 -13.11
CA ASP A 175 22.96 -9.62 -13.81
C ASP A 175 22.05 -10.26 -14.87
N GLU A 176 22.09 -9.72 -16.08
CA GLU A 176 21.23 -10.17 -17.18
C GLU A 176 21.55 -11.60 -17.62
N GLU A 177 22.83 -12.03 -17.55
CA GLU A 177 23.25 -13.37 -17.95
C GLU A 177 22.64 -14.43 -17.03
N LYS A 178 22.57 -14.15 -15.73
CA LYS A 178 22.02 -15.06 -14.71
C LYS A 178 20.56 -14.80 -14.42
N ASN A 179 20.00 -13.73 -14.93
CA ASN A 179 18.65 -13.25 -14.62
C ASN A 179 18.45 -13.04 -13.11
N GLU A 180 19.36 -12.29 -12.50
CA GLU A 180 19.40 -12.02 -11.07
C GLU A 180 19.49 -10.50 -10.79
N THR A 181 18.91 -10.09 -9.67
CA THR A 181 19.17 -8.79 -9.03
C THR A 181 20.24 -9.00 -7.95
N VAL A 182 21.34 -8.25 -8.05
CA VAL A 182 22.45 -8.29 -7.10
C VAL A 182 22.31 -7.11 -6.15
N PHE A 183 22.19 -7.40 -4.88
CA PHE A 183 22.10 -6.41 -3.81
C PHE A 183 23.46 -6.15 -3.21
N TYR A 184 23.79 -4.89 -2.99
CA TYR A 184 24.92 -4.41 -2.20
C TYR A 184 24.39 -3.57 -1.06
N VAL A 185 24.65 -3.96 0.18
CA VAL A 185 24.04 -3.35 1.35
C VAL A 185 25.07 -3.10 2.44
N ASN A 186 25.04 -1.90 3.01
CA ASN A 186 25.87 -1.54 4.16
C ASN A 186 25.07 -1.71 5.46
N PHE A 187 25.45 -2.68 6.27
CA PHE A 187 24.75 -3.02 7.51
C PHE A 187 25.36 -2.39 8.78
N GLN A 188 26.33 -1.47 8.64
CA GLN A 188 26.92 -0.73 9.75
C GLN A 188 27.42 -1.64 10.89
N GLY A 189 28.22 -2.64 10.53
CA GLY A 189 28.84 -3.58 11.47
C GLY A 189 27.96 -4.75 11.91
N LYS A 190 26.70 -4.83 11.45
CA LYS A 190 25.83 -5.99 11.72
C LYS A 190 26.09 -7.13 10.73
N ASN A 191 25.94 -8.36 11.19
CA ASN A 191 25.93 -9.54 10.34
C ASN A 191 24.50 -9.81 9.85
N PRO A 192 24.17 -9.60 8.56
CA PRO A 192 22.81 -9.76 8.06
C PRO A 192 22.27 -11.19 8.17
N ASN A 193 23.15 -12.20 8.26
CA ASN A 193 22.75 -13.60 8.44
C ASN A 193 22.28 -13.91 9.88
N GLU A 194 22.46 -12.98 10.81
CA GLU A 194 21.96 -13.04 12.19
C GLU A 194 20.78 -12.09 12.43
N GLU A 195 20.38 -11.36 11.40
CA GLU A 195 19.32 -10.36 11.44
C GLU A 195 18.17 -10.75 10.49
N THR A 196 17.04 -10.08 10.57
CA THR A 196 15.97 -10.24 9.57
C THR A 196 16.14 -9.19 8.49
N VAL A 197 16.55 -9.63 7.30
CA VAL A 197 16.65 -8.75 6.12
C VAL A 197 15.55 -9.12 5.14
N GLU A 198 14.77 -8.12 4.74
CA GLU A 198 13.63 -8.28 3.83
C GLU A 198 13.74 -7.34 2.65
N ILE A 199 13.17 -7.73 1.52
CA ILE A 199 13.02 -6.90 0.32
C ILE A 199 11.55 -6.90 -0.11
N ASN A 200 10.98 -5.77 -0.48
CA ASN A 200 9.63 -5.77 -1.03
C ASN A 200 9.63 -6.30 -2.47
N VAL A 201 8.66 -7.14 -2.78
CA VAL A 201 8.55 -7.82 -4.07
C VAL A 201 7.16 -7.67 -4.70
N ARG A 202 6.18 -7.14 -3.95
CA ARG A 202 4.79 -6.99 -4.38
C ARG A 202 4.38 -5.52 -4.40
N GLU A 203 3.67 -5.15 -5.45
CA GLU A 203 3.12 -3.79 -5.60
C GLU A 203 2.01 -3.50 -4.57
N ASN A 204 1.20 -4.51 -4.25
CA ASN A 204 0.07 -4.42 -3.33
C ASN A 204 0.11 -5.56 -2.30
N CYS A 205 -0.57 -5.36 -1.16
CA CYS A 205 -0.78 -6.39 -0.14
C CYS A 205 -2.24 -6.87 -0.10
N PHE A 206 -3.20 -5.95 -0.08
CA PHE A 206 -4.63 -6.30 -0.08
C PHE A 206 -5.40 -5.35 -0.99
N TYR A 207 -5.58 -5.74 -2.25
CA TYR A 207 -6.12 -4.85 -3.28
C TYR A 207 -6.82 -5.64 -4.38
N PRO A 208 -8.10 -5.38 -4.72
CA PRO A 208 -8.78 -6.12 -5.79
C PRO A 208 -8.26 -5.73 -7.16
N SER A 209 -7.91 -6.70 -7.98
CA SER A 209 -7.55 -6.50 -9.39
C SER A 209 -8.75 -6.08 -10.24
N LYS A 210 -9.96 -6.39 -9.78
CA LYS A 210 -11.22 -6.10 -10.49
C LYS A 210 -11.97 -4.92 -9.89
N LYS A 211 -12.62 -4.14 -10.74
CA LYS A 211 -13.57 -3.11 -10.32
C LYS A 211 -14.84 -3.75 -9.72
N GLY A 212 -15.52 -3.02 -8.85
CA GLY A 212 -16.81 -3.41 -8.28
C GLY A 212 -16.73 -4.39 -7.10
N ILE A 213 -15.54 -4.73 -6.60
CA ILE A 213 -15.38 -5.57 -5.40
C ILE A 213 -15.62 -4.72 -4.16
N GLY A 214 -16.87 -4.40 -3.89
CA GLY A 214 -17.31 -3.55 -2.79
C GLY A 214 -17.67 -4.30 -1.52
N TYR A 215 -18.00 -3.52 -0.46
CA TYR A 215 -18.50 -4.02 0.83
C TYR A 215 -17.60 -5.07 1.49
N ILE A 216 -16.30 -4.84 1.40
CA ILE A 216 -15.27 -5.58 2.14
C ILE A 216 -15.01 -4.87 3.47
N THR A 217 -14.75 -5.63 4.53
CA THR A 217 -14.19 -5.14 5.77
C THR A 217 -12.84 -5.80 6.01
N LEU A 218 -11.80 -4.99 6.22
CA LEU A 218 -10.47 -5.42 6.66
C LEU A 218 -10.27 -4.93 8.09
N SER A 219 -10.07 -5.83 9.04
CA SER A 219 -10.07 -5.48 10.46
C SER A 219 -8.94 -6.17 11.24
N GLY A 220 -8.15 -5.38 11.98
CA GLY A 220 -7.18 -5.85 12.94
C GLY A 220 -5.86 -6.38 12.37
N PHE A 221 -5.52 -6.11 11.12
CA PHE A 221 -4.28 -6.54 10.49
C PHE A 221 -3.14 -5.54 10.66
N VAL A 222 -1.90 -6.04 10.62
CA VAL A 222 -0.74 -5.27 10.19
C VAL A 222 -0.55 -5.50 8.71
N VAL A 223 -0.48 -4.42 7.90
CA VAL A 223 -0.21 -4.51 6.46
C VAL A 223 0.97 -3.62 6.12
N LYS A 224 2.02 -4.18 5.51
CA LYS A 224 3.29 -3.47 5.36
C LYS A 224 4.12 -3.86 4.15
N GLN A 225 5.12 -3.00 3.84
CA GLN A 225 6.24 -3.29 2.94
C GLN A 225 5.83 -3.55 1.49
N ALA A 226 5.00 -2.68 0.90
CA ALA A 226 4.63 -2.78 -0.50
C ALA A 226 5.48 -1.87 -1.41
N ALA A 227 5.74 -2.34 -2.62
CA ALA A 227 6.48 -1.64 -3.67
C ALA A 227 5.57 -0.78 -4.56
N THR A 228 4.72 0.05 -3.94
CA THR A 228 3.73 0.86 -4.65
C THR A 228 4.38 1.95 -5.52
N GLN A 229 3.72 2.29 -6.62
CA GLN A 229 4.13 3.38 -7.50
C GLN A 229 3.60 4.73 -7.02
N TRP A 230 4.22 5.83 -7.51
CA TRP A 230 3.73 7.19 -7.34
C TRP A 230 2.29 7.33 -7.83
N ALA A 231 1.43 7.93 -7.02
CA ALA A 231 -0.01 7.93 -7.20
C ALA A 231 -0.60 9.35 -7.37
N PRO A 232 -0.33 10.04 -8.51
CA PRO A 232 -0.99 11.31 -8.82
C PRO A 232 -2.44 11.08 -9.29
N PRO A 233 -3.29 12.12 -9.32
CA PRO A 233 -4.69 11.98 -9.75
C PRO A 233 -4.85 11.58 -11.23
N THR A 234 -3.81 11.80 -12.03
CA THR A 234 -3.78 11.41 -13.44
C THR A 234 -3.47 9.94 -13.67
N ALA A 235 -2.96 9.24 -12.65
CA ALA A 235 -2.66 7.82 -12.71
C ALA A 235 -3.80 6.95 -12.18
N TYR A 236 -3.68 5.66 -12.43
CA TYR A 236 -4.37 4.64 -11.69
C TYR A 236 -3.76 4.58 -10.28
N GLN A 237 -4.41 5.19 -9.32
CA GLN A 237 -3.89 5.36 -7.96
C GLN A 237 -3.98 4.06 -7.18
N GLU A 238 -2.99 3.21 -7.30
CA GLU A 238 -2.86 2.03 -6.44
C GLU A 238 -2.22 2.41 -5.10
N GLY A 239 -2.67 1.73 -4.06
CA GLY A 239 -2.05 1.75 -2.75
C GLY A 239 -1.71 0.34 -2.30
N MET A 240 -1.03 0.22 -1.19
CA MET A 240 -0.77 -1.08 -0.58
C MET A 240 -2.08 -1.80 -0.23
N VAL A 241 -3.08 -1.04 0.21
CA VAL A 241 -4.44 -1.49 0.54
C VAL A 241 -5.46 -0.56 -0.12
N GLY A 242 -6.58 -1.09 -0.59
CA GLY A 242 -7.68 -0.24 -1.01
C GLY A 242 -8.78 -0.90 -1.83
N PRO A 243 -9.88 -0.17 -2.05
CA PRO A 243 -11.09 -0.68 -2.70
C PRO A 243 -11.01 -0.75 -4.23
N HIS A 244 -9.94 -0.25 -4.87
CA HIS A 244 -9.87 -0.04 -6.32
C HIS A 244 -11.01 0.91 -6.79
N TRP A 245 -11.97 0.44 -7.54
CA TRP A 245 -13.14 1.20 -8.01
C TRP A 245 -14.41 0.48 -7.57
N SER A 246 -14.88 0.81 -6.37
CA SER A 246 -16.02 0.14 -5.75
C SER A 246 -16.66 0.99 -4.65
N LYS A 247 -17.58 0.40 -3.88
CA LYS A 247 -18.32 1.07 -2.82
C LYS A 247 -18.18 0.38 -1.48
N GLY A 248 -18.21 1.17 -0.42
CA GLY A 248 -18.57 0.73 0.92
C GLY A 248 -17.52 -0.14 1.62
N TRP A 249 -16.23 0.02 1.38
CA TRP A 249 -15.20 -0.65 2.17
C TRP A 249 -15.11 -0.09 3.58
N ILE A 250 -14.71 -0.95 4.53
CA ILE A 250 -14.29 -0.57 5.87
C ILE A 250 -12.88 -1.09 6.11
N ILE A 251 -11.97 -0.20 6.47
CA ILE A 251 -10.62 -0.54 6.95
C ILE A 251 -10.53 -0.02 8.37
N GLU A 252 -10.36 -0.92 9.32
CA GLU A 252 -10.43 -0.55 10.73
C GLU A 252 -9.48 -1.34 11.62
N ASP A 253 -9.03 -0.68 12.70
CA ASP A 253 -8.18 -1.30 13.72
C ASP A 253 -6.88 -1.92 13.13
N CYS A 254 -6.39 -1.36 12.02
CA CYS A 254 -5.22 -1.84 11.29
C CYS A 254 -3.99 -0.97 11.53
N GLU A 255 -2.81 -1.57 11.46
CA GLU A 255 -1.54 -0.88 11.26
C GLU A 255 -1.15 -0.96 9.78
N ILE A 256 -0.86 0.19 9.15
CA ILE A 256 -0.54 0.32 7.73
C ILE A 256 0.78 1.06 7.61
N SER A 257 1.85 0.39 7.17
CA SER A 257 3.18 1.00 7.16
C SER A 257 4.08 0.58 6.00
N ASP A 258 5.15 1.31 5.80
CA ASP A 258 6.25 0.96 4.90
C ASP A 258 5.84 0.70 3.45
N SER A 259 4.82 1.40 2.96
CA SER A 259 4.54 1.46 1.53
C SER A 259 5.54 2.40 0.85
N LYS A 260 6.12 1.99 -0.29
CA LYS A 260 7.05 2.86 -1.04
C LYS A 260 6.45 4.22 -1.35
N CYS A 261 5.19 4.24 -1.78
CA CYS A 261 4.45 5.47 -2.05
C CYS A 261 3.21 5.55 -1.14
N SER A 262 2.09 4.96 -1.53
CA SER A 262 0.82 5.16 -0.83
C SER A 262 0.41 3.98 0.03
N GLY A 263 0.02 4.23 1.29
CA GLY A 263 -0.48 3.21 2.20
C GLY A 263 -1.88 2.73 1.78
N ILE A 264 -2.89 3.56 1.98
CA ILE A 264 -4.27 3.28 1.58
C ILE A 264 -4.63 4.12 0.36
N SER A 265 -5.18 3.50 -0.68
CA SER A 265 -5.85 4.21 -1.78
C SER A 265 -7.36 4.04 -1.62
N LEU A 266 -8.10 5.15 -1.68
CA LEU A 266 -9.57 5.12 -1.71
C LEU A 266 -10.15 4.78 -3.10
N GLY A 267 -9.26 4.50 -4.04
CA GLY A 267 -9.57 3.95 -5.34
C GLY A 267 -9.79 4.96 -6.45
N LYS A 268 -9.52 4.46 -7.62
CA LYS A 268 -9.81 5.09 -8.90
C LYS A 268 -10.09 3.97 -9.92
N TYR A 269 -10.90 4.22 -10.93
CA TYR A 269 -11.08 3.26 -12.03
C TYR A 269 -9.77 3.10 -12.82
N ARG A 270 -9.52 1.91 -13.33
CA ARG A 270 -8.36 1.65 -14.16
C ARG A 270 -8.56 2.24 -15.54
N GLN A 271 -7.76 3.24 -15.89
CA GLN A 271 -7.76 3.83 -17.21
C GLN A 271 -7.03 2.91 -18.20
N PRO A 272 -7.64 2.59 -19.35
CA PRO A 272 -6.89 1.95 -20.43
C PRO A 272 -5.72 2.82 -20.87
N ASN A 273 -4.55 2.22 -21.02
CA ASN A 273 -3.33 2.91 -21.45
C ASN A 273 -2.92 4.09 -20.54
N ASN A 274 -3.31 4.04 -19.26
CA ASN A 274 -2.85 5.02 -18.30
C ASN A 274 -1.35 4.81 -18.03
N ASP A 275 -0.56 5.72 -18.52
CA ASP A 275 0.86 5.76 -18.31
C ASP A 275 1.28 7.18 -17.91
N ASN A 276 1.26 7.46 -16.62
CA ASN A 276 1.59 8.76 -16.05
C ASN A 276 3.04 9.20 -16.26
N LYS A 277 3.95 8.29 -16.65
CA LYS A 277 5.32 8.64 -16.97
C LYS A 277 5.44 9.48 -18.23
N TRP A 278 4.49 9.33 -19.13
CA TRP A 278 4.57 9.84 -20.50
C TRP A 278 3.65 10.99 -20.79
N LEU A 279 2.89 11.48 -19.82
CA LEU A 279 1.94 12.56 -20.05
C LEU A 279 2.63 13.79 -20.64
N LYS A 280 3.75 14.19 -20.11
CA LYS A 280 4.58 15.28 -20.64
C LYS A 280 5.07 15.09 -22.07
N TRP A 281 5.07 13.88 -22.57
CA TRP A 281 5.52 13.54 -23.92
C TRP A 281 4.38 13.41 -24.93
N LYS A 282 3.14 13.46 -24.48
CA LYS A 282 1.95 13.18 -25.28
C LYS A 282 1.06 14.40 -25.55
N PHE A 283 1.62 15.58 -25.57
CA PHE A 283 0.90 16.84 -25.84
C PHE A 283 -0.20 17.19 -24.82
N LYS A 284 -0.36 16.43 -23.77
CA LYS A 284 -1.25 16.73 -22.65
C LYS A 284 -0.45 16.94 -21.38
N ASP A 285 -0.72 18.01 -20.67
CA ASP A 285 -0.23 18.20 -19.31
C ASP A 285 -1.08 17.43 -18.30
N GLY A 286 -0.62 17.36 -17.06
CA GLY A 286 -1.35 16.69 -15.99
C GLY A 286 -2.75 17.24 -15.78
N THR A 287 -2.95 18.56 -15.98
CA THR A 287 -4.24 19.23 -15.83
C THR A 287 -5.26 18.79 -16.88
N GLN A 288 -4.82 18.62 -18.12
CA GLN A 288 -5.69 18.11 -19.20
C GLN A 288 -6.06 16.66 -18.98
N THR A 289 -5.10 15.85 -18.55
CA THR A 289 -5.32 14.44 -18.25
C THR A 289 -6.26 14.28 -17.07
N GLU A 290 -6.18 15.11 -16.06
CA GLU A 290 -7.10 15.13 -14.92
C GLU A 290 -8.55 15.39 -15.36
N ARG A 291 -8.78 16.37 -16.25
CA ARG A 291 -10.13 16.62 -16.80
C ARG A 291 -10.66 15.42 -17.60
N ASP A 292 -9.80 14.78 -18.40
CA ASP A 292 -10.17 13.58 -19.13
C ASP A 292 -10.54 12.42 -18.16
N CYS A 293 -9.81 12.28 -17.06
CA CYS A 293 -10.12 11.30 -16.02
C CYS A 293 -11.54 11.47 -15.45
N ILE A 294 -11.94 12.71 -15.18
CA ILE A 294 -13.28 13.02 -14.63
C ILE A 294 -14.37 12.65 -15.65
N CYS A 295 -14.19 13.05 -16.91
CA CYS A 295 -15.14 12.72 -17.97
C CYS A 295 -15.27 11.20 -18.16
N GLN A 296 -14.16 10.45 -18.05
CA GLN A 296 -14.16 8.99 -18.14
C GLN A 296 -14.82 8.35 -16.92
N ALA A 297 -14.58 8.88 -15.72
CA ALA A 297 -15.19 8.39 -14.49
C ALA A 297 -16.72 8.38 -14.56
N GLN A 298 -17.32 9.40 -15.18
CA GLN A 298 -18.77 9.47 -15.39
C GLN A 298 -19.26 8.29 -16.26
N ARG A 299 -18.50 7.90 -17.26
CA ARG A 299 -18.82 6.73 -18.11
C ARG A 299 -18.62 5.41 -17.35
N GLU A 300 -17.71 5.37 -16.40
CA GLU A 300 -17.44 4.23 -15.54
C GLU A 300 -18.37 4.14 -14.32
N GLY A 301 -19.47 4.92 -14.32
CA GLY A 301 -20.51 4.85 -13.30
C GLY A 301 -20.16 5.58 -12.00
N TRP A 302 -19.52 6.74 -12.09
CA TRP A 302 -19.22 7.57 -10.92
C TRP A 302 -20.48 8.21 -10.35
N THR A 303 -21.19 7.44 -9.54
CA THR A 303 -22.42 7.81 -8.83
C THR A 303 -22.36 7.34 -7.38
N LYS A 304 -23.17 7.96 -6.52
CA LYS A 304 -23.23 7.60 -5.09
C LYS A 304 -23.71 6.18 -4.84
N GLU A 305 -24.47 5.62 -5.76
CA GLU A 305 -24.97 4.24 -5.71
C GLU A 305 -23.86 3.22 -5.95
N ASN A 306 -22.85 3.60 -6.74
CA ASN A 306 -21.85 2.66 -7.23
C ASN A 306 -20.48 2.80 -6.54
N ILE A 307 -20.08 4.01 -6.14
CA ILE A 307 -18.69 4.34 -5.78
C ILE A 307 -18.64 5.09 -4.45
N GLY A 308 -17.53 4.93 -3.73
CA GLY A 308 -17.22 5.69 -2.53
C GLY A 308 -17.87 5.14 -1.27
N SER A 309 -18.19 6.03 -0.33
CA SER A 309 -18.77 5.67 0.98
C SER A 309 -17.90 4.69 1.77
N HIS A 310 -16.59 4.84 1.68
CA HIS A 310 -15.63 4.04 2.44
C HIS A 310 -15.50 4.58 3.87
N ILE A 311 -15.11 3.72 4.79
CA ILE A 311 -14.83 4.08 6.19
C ILE A 311 -13.41 3.63 6.51
N ILE A 312 -12.54 4.57 6.89
CA ILE A 312 -11.19 4.31 7.39
C ILE A 312 -11.16 4.79 8.83
N ARG A 313 -10.98 3.89 9.78
CA ARG A 313 -11.05 4.28 11.19
C ARG A 313 -10.17 3.47 12.13
N ARG A 314 -9.70 4.14 13.18
CA ARG A 314 -8.88 3.55 14.25
C ARG A 314 -7.66 2.80 13.73
N CYS A 315 -7.10 3.32 12.63
CA CYS A 315 -5.88 2.79 12.04
C CYS A 315 -4.66 3.60 12.49
N ASN A 316 -3.53 2.92 12.63
CA ASN A 316 -2.20 3.51 12.74
C ASN A 316 -1.54 3.47 11.38
N ILE A 317 -1.30 4.64 10.76
CA ILE A 317 -0.80 4.74 9.37
C ILE A 317 0.49 5.53 9.37
N HIS A 318 1.61 4.91 8.98
CA HIS A 318 2.91 5.56 9.11
C HIS A 318 3.97 5.04 8.13
N ASP A 319 5.09 5.77 8.05
CA ASP A 319 6.27 5.41 7.26
C ASP A 319 5.99 5.09 5.78
N CYS A 320 4.93 5.68 5.21
CA CYS A 320 4.67 5.64 3.78
C CYS A 320 5.41 6.77 3.07
N GLY A 321 6.03 6.49 1.91
CA GLY A 321 6.92 7.44 1.24
C GLY A 321 6.20 8.60 0.57
N GLN A 322 4.93 8.44 0.18
CA GLN A 322 4.15 9.49 -0.47
C GLN A 322 2.95 9.91 0.37
N THR A 323 2.00 9.00 0.61
CA THR A 323 0.79 9.32 1.37
C THR A 323 0.42 8.22 2.34
N GLY A 324 -0.15 8.59 3.49
CA GLY A 324 -0.85 7.64 4.34
C GLY A 324 -2.13 7.17 3.66
N ILE A 325 -2.96 8.13 3.22
CA ILE A 325 -4.20 7.87 2.47
C ILE A 325 -4.21 8.76 1.22
N VAL A 326 -4.37 8.16 0.05
CA VAL A 326 -4.58 8.86 -1.21
C VAL A 326 -6.01 8.65 -1.71
N GLY A 327 -6.61 9.64 -2.32
CA GLY A 327 -7.94 9.53 -2.91
C GLY A 327 -8.11 10.43 -4.12
N HIS A 328 -8.81 9.87 -5.12
CA HIS A 328 -9.31 10.63 -6.26
C HIS A 328 -10.55 9.91 -6.80
N LEU A 329 -11.62 10.63 -7.09
CA LEU A 329 -12.90 10.14 -7.60
C LEU A 329 -13.54 9.00 -6.77
N GLY A 330 -12.79 7.95 -6.45
CA GLY A 330 -13.25 6.80 -5.65
C GLY A 330 -13.45 7.12 -4.17
N GLY A 331 -12.82 8.19 -3.66
CA GLY A 331 -12.90 8.58 -2.25
C GLY A 331 -14.16 9.36 -1.83
N VAL A 332 -15.07 9.65 -2.76
CA VAL A 332 -16.28 10.44 -2.50
C VAL A 332 -17.17 9.83 -1.41
N PHE A 333 -17.84 10.66 -0.62
CA PHE A 333 -18.80 10.29 0.44
C PHE A 333 -18.21 9.43 1.57
N SER A 334 -16.89 9.39 1.69
CA SER A 334 -16.18 8.55 2.66
C SER A 334 -16.04 9.21 4.03
N ILE A 335 -15.78 8.40 5.04
CA ILE A 335 -15.50 8.83 6.41
C ILE A 335 -14.11 8.36 6.80
N ILE A 336 -13.27 9.30 7.22
CA ILE A 336 -11.91 9.04 7.72
C ILE A 336 -11.86 9.58 9.15
N GLU A 337 -11.83 8.68 10.13
CA GLU A 337 -12.00 9.08 11.54
C GLU A 337 -11.17 8.27 12.52
N ASP A 338 -10.80 8.91 13.62
CA ASP A 338 -10.11 8.26 14.74
C ASP A 338 -8.79 7.58 14.35
N ASN A 339 -8.11 8.05 13.29
CA ASN A 339 -6.85 7.48 12.85
C ASN A 339 -5.66 8.25 13.42
N HIS A 340 -4.55 7.55 13.59
CA HIS A 340 -3.24 8.12 13.86
C HIS A 340 -2.39 8.04 12.59
N ILE A 341 -2.03 9.17 12.01
CA ILE A 341 -1.33 9.27 10.73
C ILE A 341 -0.04 10.06 10.96
N HIS A 342 1.12 9.40 10.78
CA HIS A 342 2.38 10.02 11.15
C HIS A 342 3.58 9.52 10.33
N HIS A 343 4.68 10.26 10.37
CA HIS A 343 5.94 9.95 9.69
C HIS A 343 5.76 9.67 8.19
N ILE A 344 4.85 10.41 7.54
CA ILE A 344 4.64 10.28 6.10
C ILE A 344 5.71 11.08 5.35
N ASN A 345 6.42 10.37 4.46
CA ASN A 345 7.65 10.81 3.81
C ASN A 345 8.80 11.05 4.79
N ASN A 346 8.90 10.23 5.83
CA ASN A 346 9.91 10.33 6.88
C ASN A 346 11.35 10.33 6.32
N LYS A 347 11.61 9.55 5.29
CA LYS A 347 12.92 9.48 4.61
C LYS A 347 13.25 10.73 3.81
N GLN A 348 12.27 11.57 3.44
CA GLN A 348 12.43 12.77 2.60
C GLN A 348 13.15 12.50 1.26
N ASN A 349 13.11 11.26 0.79
CA ASN A 349 13.76 10.82 -0.44
C ASN A 349 12.83 10.91 -1.66
N LEU A 350 11.54 10.98 -1.48
CA LEU A 350 10.57 11.33 -2.51
C LEU A 350 10.20 12.81 -2.37
N ALA A 351 10.02 13.48 -3.50
CA ALA A 351 9.59 14.88 -3.54
C ALA A 351 8.57 15.09 -4.65
N GLY A 352 7.63 16.00 -4.42
CA GLY A 352 6.59 16.29 -5.40
C GLY A 352 5.38 16.98 -4.80
N ALA A 353 4.39 17.24 -5.63
CA ALA A 353 3.19 17.94 -5.23
C ALA A 353 2.11 17.02 -4.62
N GLU A 354 2.34 15.71 -4.57
CA GLU A 354 1.33 14.73 -4.19
C GLU A 354 1.64 14.03 -2.84
N ILE A 355 2.32 14.71 -1.91
CA ILE A 355 2.75 14.14 -0.62
C ILE A 355 1.90 14.67 0.53
N GLY A 356 1.40 13.77 1.38
CA GLY A 356 0.66 14.16 2.59
C GLY A 356 0.16 13.00 3.44
N GLY A 357 -0.16 13.24 4.70
CA GLY A 357 -0.85 12.26 5.55
C GLY A 357 -2.14 11.77 4.90
N ILE A 358 -2.98 12.70 4.49
CA ILE A 358 -4.09 12.47 3.56
C ILE A 358 -3.94 13.42 2.38
N LYS A 359 -3.97 12.90 1.16
CA LYS A 359 -3.99 13.68 -0.07
C LYS A 359 -5.18 13.24 -0.92
N MET A 360 -6.12 14.17 -1.15
CA MET A 360 -7.32 13.87 -1.92
C MET A 360 -7.61 14.93 -2.98
N HIS A 361 -7.93 14.44 -4.18
CA HIS A 361 -8.65 15.16 -5.21
C HIS A 361 -10.11 14.72 -5.22
N ALA A 362 -11.03 15.56 -5.68
CA ALA A 362 -12.47 15.29 -5.67
C ALA A 362 -12.98 14.76 -4.31
N ALA A 363 -12.53 15.39 -3.23
CA ALA A 363 -13.07 15.13 -1.90
C ALA A 363 -14.48 15.71 -1.80
N ILE A 364 -15.47 14.96 -2.26
CA ILE A 364 -16.87 15.39 -2.31
C ILE A 364 -17.64 14.72 -1.18
N ASP A 365 -18.27 15.55 -0.33
CA ASP A 365 -19.04 15.10 0.85
C ASP A 365 -18.29 14.10 1.73
N VAL A 366 -16.98 14.32 1.91
CA VAL A 366 -16.13 13.49 2.78
C VAL A 366 -16.13 14.04 4.21
N ILE A 367 -16.09 13.17 5.19
CA ILE A 367 -15.93 13.54 6.59
C ILE A 367 -14.56 13.10 7.08
N ILE A 368 -13.74 14.06 7.52
CA ILE A 368 -12.41 13.83 8.09
C ILE A 368 -12.42 14.36 9.52
N ARG A 369 -12.49 13.46 10.51
CA ARG A 369 -12.66 13.89 11.90
C ARG A 369 -11.91 13.03 12.92
N ARG A 370 -11.50 13.68 14.01
CA ARG A 370 -10.84 13.05 15.16
C ARG A 370 -9.60 12.25 14.78
N ASN A 371 -8.91 12.67 13.70
CA ASN A 371 -7.63 12.09 13.34
C ASN A 371 -6.49 12.88 13.99
N HIS A 372 -5.41 12.20 14.25
CA HIS A 372 -4.17 12.77 14.77
C HIS A 372 -3.08 12.70 13.69
N PHE A 373 -2.56 13.87 13.29
CA PHE A 373 -1.53 14.00 12.26
C PHE A 373 -0.27 14.62 12.83
N HIS A 374 0.86 13.94 12.72
CA HIS A 374 2.14 14.54 13.07
C HIS A 374 3.30 13.97 12.25
N HIS A 375 4.39 14.73 12.15
CA HIS A 375 5.59 14.33 11.40
C HIS A 375 5.26 13.89 9.97
N CYS A 376 4.35 14.60 9.31
CA CYS A 376 4.06 14.43 7.88
C CYS A 376 4.64 15.63 7.12
N THR A 377 5.07 15.42 5.87
CA THR A 377 5.45 16.55 5.00
C THR A 377 4.29 17.53 4.87
N ARG A 378 3.06 17.02 4.74
CA ARG A 378 1.80 17.75 4.93
C ARG A 378 0.86 16.86 5.71
N GLY A 379 0.12 17.42 6.68
CA GLY A 379 -0.85 16.62 7.43
C GLY A 379 -2.05 16.23 6.57
N LEU A 380 -2.76 17.22 6.03
CA LEU A 380 -3.93 17.04 5.18
C LEU A 380 -3.86 17.98 3.98
N TRP A 381 -4.13 17.45 2.79
CA TRP A 381 -4.23 18.23 1.57
C TRP A 381 -5.46 17.83 0.75
N LEU A 382 -6.45 18.72 0.73
CA LEU A 382 -7.60 18.63 -0.16
C LEU A 382 -7.31 19.50 -1.37
N ASP A 383 -7.30 18.89 -2.54
CA ASP A 383 -6.93 19.57 -3.79
C ASP A 383 -8.16 19.73 -4.69
N TRP A 384 -7.99 19.76 -5.99
CA TRP A 384 -9.05 20.08 -6.95
C TRP A 384 -10.35 19.33 -6.69
N GLN A 385 -11.48 20.03 -6.90
CA GLN A 385 -12.86 19.52 -6.78
C GLN A 385 -13.27 19.11 -5.36
N ALA A 386 -12.54 19.54 -4.34
CA ALA A 386 -13.01 19.36 -2.97
C ALA A 386 -14.26 20.24 -2.74
N GLN A 387 -15.38 19.64 -2.33
CA GLN A 387 -16.61 20.33 -2.02
C GLN A 387 -17.47 19.53 -1.01
N GLY A 388 -18.22 20.24 -0.17
CA GLY A 388 -19.05 19.60 0.85
C GLY A 388 -18.28 18.82 1.93
N THR A 389 -16.96 18.77 1.84
CA THR A 389 -16.11 18.04 2.78
C THR A 389 -16.01 18.76 4.11
N ARG A 390 -16.16 17.99 5.19
CA ARG A 390 -16.06 18.50 6.54
C ARG A 390 -14.82 17.98 7.23
N VAL A 391 -13.93 18.91 7.61
CA VAL A 391 -12.73 18.63 8.42
C VAL A 391 -12.97 19.17 9.83
N THR A 392 -12.99 18.31 10.86
CA THR A 392 -13.36 18.73 12.21
C THR A 392 -12.72 17.86 13.29
N GLN A 393 -12.40 18.45 14.43
CA GLN A 393 -11.86 17.76 15.62
C GLN A 393 -10.56 16.99 15.35
N ASN A 394 -9.79 17.34 14.34
CA ASN A 394 -8.49 16.75 14.08
C ASN A 394 -7.40 17.46 14.85
N LEU A 395 -6.38 16.72 15.27
CA LEU A 395 -5.17 17.27 15.86
C LEU A 395 -4.04 17.25 14.83
N PHE A 396 -3.38 18.39 14.64
CA PHE A 396 -2.20 18.54 13.78
C PHE A 396 -1.06 19.15 14.58
N HIS A 397 0.10 18.53 14.59
CA HIS A 397 1.32 19.11 15.15
C HIS A 397 2.56 18.55 14.46
N ASP A 398 3.67 19.27 14.52
CA ASP A 398 4.98 18.83 14.00
C ASP A 398 4.94 18.36 12.53
N ASN A 399 4.02 18.87 11.72
CA ASN A 399 4.01 18.70 10.28
C ASN A 399 4.79 19.84 9.63
N THR A 400 5.42 19.60 8.47
CA THR A 400 6.17 20.65 7.78
C THR A 400 5.24 21.72 7.19
N LEU A 401 4.08 21.31 6.68
CA LEU A 401 3.03 22.17 6.10
C LEU A 401 1.65 21.71 6.57
#